data_818cf9c21db51a6465c3124e97b70dc1
#
_entry.id   818cf9c21db51a6465c3124e97b70dc1
#
_cell.length_a   1.000
_cell.length_b   1.000
_cell.length_c   1.000
_cell.angle_alpha   90.00
_cell.angle_beta   90.00
_cell.angle_gamma   90.00
#
_symmetry.space_group_name_H-M   'P 1'
#
loop_
_entity.id
_entity.type
_entity.pdbx_description
1 polymer ?
#
loop_
_entity_poly.entity_id
_entity_poly.type
_entity_poly.pdbx_seq_one_letter_code
_entity_poly.pdbx_strand_id
1 'polypeptide(L)'
;MTASKKIIQKHNEMFYPTVRVRTMNAGGSGTVVYSKKYDDEVHTYVVTNHHVVADCINVTKKWNPIKKKKIDTEVLDTVSVEFFKYNNYSHCIGSFAVEADIVAYSEYEGGQDWALLRLRDKENVSDYIANLFPLNDIESVHIFDKVFAVGASLGHPPIATEGHICFMDDEIDHYKYWMSTAQTIFGNSGGACYRWSPSRKTYEWIGVPSRISVQPMGFSADAITHMGYFIPINRIYNLLDENHYQFIYDNTYSIED
;
A
#
# COMPACT_ATOMS: atom_id res chain seq x y z
N MET A 1 -11.50 31.05 2.02
CA MET A 1 -11.86 30.35 3.29
C MET A 1 -10.73 29.41 3.66
N THR A 2 -10.30 29.42 4.91
CA THR A 2 -9.27 28.51 5.39
C THR A 2 -9.90 27.13 5.63
N ALA A 3 -9.22 26.06 5.21
CA ALA A 3 -9.69 24.69 5.44
C ALA A 3 -9.85 24.41 6.95
N SER A 4 -10.86 23.62 7.32
CA SER A 4 -11.06 23.23 8.73
C SER A 4 -9.92 22.33 9.22
N LYS A 5 -9.62 22.36 10.52
CA LYS A 5 -8.61 21.47 11.13
C LYS A 5 -8.81 19.99 10.75
N LYS A 6 -10.07 19.55 10.66
CA LYS A 6 -10.41 18.17 10.28
C LYS A 6 -10.05 17.86 8.82
N ILE A 7 -10.20 18.82 7.90
CA ILE A 7 -9.80 18.64 6.50
C ILE A 7 -8.28 18.56 6.40
N ILE A 8 -7.57 19.46 7.09
CA ILE A 8 -6.10 19.46 7.14
C ILE A 8 -5.59 18.11 7.67
N GLN A 9 -6.17 17.63 8.77
CA GLN A 9 -5.82 16.34 9.36
C GLN A 9 -6.02 15.18 8.38
N LYS A 10 -7.17 15.13 7.68
CA LYS A 10 -7.43 14.10 6.67
C LYS A 10 -6.40 14.11 5.54
N HIS A 11 -6.01 15.29 5.07
CA HIS A 11 -4.96 15.40 4.06
C HIS A 11 -3.62 14.89 4.59
N ASN A 12 -3.19 15.35 5.76
CA ASN A 12 -1.89 14.98 6.32
C ASN A 12 -1.79 13.48 6.62
N GLU A 13 -2.86 12.87 7.10
CA GLU A 13 -2.86 11.50 7.59
C GLU A 13 -3.28 10.47 6.55
N MET A 14 -3.97 10.87 5.47
CA MET A 14 -4.49 9.95 4.46
C MET A 14 -4.06 10.27 3.02
N PHE A 15 -4.12 11.54 2.58
CA PHE A 15 -3.80 11.90 1.19
C PHE A 15 -2.30 11.97 0.94
N TYR A 16 -1.55 12.71 1.76
CA TYR A 16 -0.12 12.88 1.55
C TYR A 16 0.70 11.60 1.71
N PRO A 17 0.34 10.65 2.61
CA PRO A 17 1.01 9.36 2.65
C PRO A 17 0.68 8.45 1.45
N THR A 18 -0.40 8.73 0.71
CA THR A 18 -0.81 7.92 -0.44
C THR A 18 -0.14 8.42 -1.71
N VAL A 19 0.53 7.53 -2.42
CA VAL A 19 1.29 7.79 -3.64
C VAL A 19 0.75 6.98 -4.81
N ARG A 20 1.13 7.35 -6.04
CA ARG A 20 0.90 6.54 -7.22
C ARG A 20 2.17 5.74 -7.52
N VAL A 21 2.00 4.45 -7.76
CA VAL A 21 3.08 3.54 -8.17
C VAL A 21 2.91 3.24 -9.65
N ARG A 22 3.97 3.36 -10.43
CA ARG A 22 3.96 3.14 -11.88
C ARG A 22 5.14 2.30 -12.31
N THR A 23 4.87 1.39 -13.21
CA THR A 23 5.84 0.62 -13.98
C THR A 23 5.69 0.96 -15.46
N MET A 24 6.36 0.23 -16.35
CA MET A 24 6.16 0.41 -17.80
C MET A 24 4.76 0.03 -18.27
N ASN A 25 4.18 -1.03 -17.69
CA ASN A 25 2.94 -1.64 -18.20
C ASN A 25 1.79 -1.60 -17.18
N ALA A 26 2.05 -1.26 -15.94
CA ALA A 26 1.07 -1.25 -14.87
C ALA A 26 1.09 0.04 -14.05
N GLY A 27 0.05 0.23 -13.28
CA GLY A 27 -0.04 1.32 -12.32
C GLY A 27 -1.04 1.02 -11.23
N GLY A 28 -0.75 1.54 -10.06
CA GLY A 28 -1.57 1.40 -8.87
C GLY A 28 -1.23 2.49 -7.87
N SER A 29 -1.43 2.19 -6.64
CA SER A 29 -1.17 3.06 -5.50
C SER A 29 -0.07 2.49 -4.61
N GLY A 30 0.42 3.30 -3.71
CA GLY A 30 1.28 2.91 -2.61
C GLY A 30 0.98 3.75 -1.37
N THR A 31 1.47 3.28 -0.25
CA THR A 31 1.33 3.98 1.03
C THR A 31 2.71 4.13 1.66
N VAL A 32 3.12 5.36 1.95
CA VAL A 32 4.36 5.65 2.69
C VAL A 32 4.17 5.23 4.13
N VAL A 33 4.90 4.19 4.56
CA VAL A 33 4.76 3.59 5.90
C VAL A 33 5.92 3.89 6.83
N TYR A 34 7.04 4.37 6.28
CA TYR A 34 8.23 4.70 7.03
C TYR A 34 9.03 5.78 6.29
N SER A 35 9.55 6.76 7.02
CA SER A 35 10.51 7.74 6.50
C SER A 35 11.28 8.30 7.69
N LYS A 36 12.50 7.83 7.91
CA LYS A 36 13.35 8.28 9.02
C LYS A 36 14.80 8.42 8.55
N LYS A 37 15.49 9.35 9.19
CA LYS A 37 16.92 9.56 8.99
C LYS A 37 17.72 8.52 9.76
N TYR A 38 18.64 7.86 9.07
CA TYR A 38 19.61 6.94 9.61
C TYR A 38 20.95 7.17 8.90
N ASP A 39 22.05 7.31 9.63
CA ASP A 39 23.41 7.58 9.10
C ASP A 39 23.48 8.68 8.03
N ASP A 40 22.85 9.84 8.32
CA ASP A 40 22.76 11.00 7.43
C ASP A 40 21.92 10.82 6.16
N GLU A 41 21.37 9.64 5.90
CA GLU A 41 20.44 9.37 4.80
C GLU A 41 19.02 9.18 5.32
N VAL A 42 18.03 9.59 4.52
CA VAL A 42 16.61 9.30 4.83
C VAL A 42 16.21 8.01 4.11
N HIS A 43 15.69 7.07 4.87
CA HIS A 43 15.18 5.81 4.36
C HIS A 43 13.65 5.87 4.33
N THR A 44 13.09 5.86 3.14
CA THR A 44 11.63 5.92 2.93
C THR A 44 11.15 4.63 2.30
N TYR A 45 10.13 4.03 2.92
CA TYR A 45 9.51 2.78 2.46
C TYR A 45 8.03 2.99 2.12
N VAL A 46 7.63 2.34 1.04
CA VAL A 46 6.26 2.38 0.50
C VAL A 46 5.75 0.96 0.35
N VAL A 47 4.58 0.68 0.93
CA VAL A 47 3.87 -0.58 0.70
C VAL A 47 2.97 -0.44 -0.52
N THR A 48 2.94 -1.47 -1.37
CA THR A 48 2.04 -1.62 -2.51
C THR A 48 1.62 -3.08 -2.67
N ASN A 49 0.86 -3.42 -3.71
CA ASN A 49 0.58 -4.81 -4.05
C ASN A 49 1.63 -5.39 -4.99
N HIS A 50 1.83 -6.71 -4.93
CA HIS A 50 2.70 -7.43 -5.84
C HIS A 50 2.24 -7.23 -7.30
N HIS A 51 0.95 -7.41 -7.59
CA HIS A 51 0.43 -7.30 -8.96
C HIS A 51 0.66 -5.91 -9.60
N VAL A 52 0.85 -4.86 -8.79
CA VAL A 52 1.16 -3.51 -9.28
C VAL A 52 2.59 -3.41 -9.82
N VAL A 53 3.51 -4.22 -9.31
CA VAL A 53 4.94 -4.20 -9.66
C VAL A 53 5.42 -5.50 -10.33
N ALA A 54 4.52 -6.41 -10.62
CA ALA A 54 4.85 -7.74 -11.13
C ALA A 54 5.63 -7.73 -12.45
N ASP A 55 5.41 -6.76 -13.32
CA ASP A 55 6.16 -6.60 -14.57
C ASP A 55 7.61 -6.10 -14.38
N CYS A 56 7.95 -5.63 -13.19
CA CYS A 56 9.32 -5.29 -12.79
C CYS A 56 10.07 -6.46 -12.16
N ILE A 57 9.42 -7.62 -11.94
CA ILE A 57 10.01 -8.81 -11.31
C ILE A 57 10.24 -9.86 -12.39
N ASN A 58 11.50 -9.98 -12.85
CA ASN A 58 11.87 -10.90 -13.92
C ASN A 58 12.66 -12.09 -13.37
N VAL A 59 12.05 -13.28 -13.35
CA VAL A 59 12.73 -14.52 -12.94
C VAL A 59 13.18 -15.27 -14.19
N THR A 60 14.48 -15.42 -14.37
CA THR A 60 15.10 -16.12 -15.50
C THR A 60 15.94 -17.31 -15.03
N LYS A 61 15.93 -18.40 -15.80
CA LYS A 61 16.77 -19.56 -15.50
C LYS A 61 18.15 -19.42 -16.14
N LYS A 62 19.17 -19.10 -15.33
CA LYS A 62 20.58 -19.03 -15.75
C LYS A 62 21.36 -20.27 -15.35
N TRP A 63 22.27 -20.70 -16.22
CA TRP A 63 23.18 -21.81 -15.92
C TRP A 63 24.17 -21.41 -14.83
N ASN A 64 24.22 -22.18 -13.74
CA ASN A 64 25.21 -22.00 -12.69
C ASN A 64 26.32 -23.04 -12.87
N PRO A 65 27.56 -22.67 -13.23
CA PRO A 65 28.66 -23.59 -13.48
C PRO A 65 29.13 -24.33 -12.22
N ILE A 66 28.95 -23.73 -11.03
CA ILE A 66 29.34 -24.35 -9.76
C ILE A 66 28.33 -25.45 -9.37
N LYS A 67 27.03 -25.13 -9.44
CA LYS A 67 25.96 -26.10 -9.13
C LYS A 67 25.64 -27.04 -10.28
N LYS A 68 26.25 -26.85 -11.46
CA LYS A 68 26.03 -27.63 -12.72
C LYS A 68 24.56 -27.82 -13.05
N LYS A 69 23.72 -26.82 -12.79
CA LYS A 69 22.30 -26.80 -13.10
C LYS A 69 21.81 -25.37 -13.40
N LYS A 70 20.66 -25.27 -14.05
CA LYS A 70 19.97 -23.99 -14.18
C LYS A 70 19.40 -23.60 -12.81
N ILE A 71 19.66 -22.38 -12.40
CA ILE A 71 19.08 -21.75 -11.20
C ILE A 71 18.23 -20.55 -11.62
N ASP A 72 17.19 -20.31 -10.86
CA ASP A 72 16.40 -19.12 -11.03
C ASP A 72 17.27 -17.91 -10.60
N THR A 73 17.27 -16.91 -11.44
CA THR A 73 17.97 -15.65 -11.21
C THR A 73 16.93 -14.55 -11.36
N GLU A 74 16.74 -13.84 -10.29
CA GLU A 74 15.83 -12.71 -10.23
C GLU A 74 16.53 -11.43 -10.70
N VAL A 75 15.83 -10.64 -11.47
CA VAL A 75 16.22 -9.30 -11.88
C VAL A 75 15.05 -8.38 -11.59
N LEU A 76 15.27 -7.40 -10.73
CA LEU A 76 14.27 -6.42 -10.35
C LEU A 76 14.54 -5.10 -11.09
N ASP A 77 13.55 -4.63 -11.82
CA ASP A 77 13.57 -3.31 -12.45
C ASP A 77 13.09 -2.25 -11.46
N THR A 78 13.42 -1.00 -11.71
CA THR A 78 12.99 0.12 -10.87
C THR A 78 11.54 0.47 -11.08
N VAL A 79 10.92 0.98 -10.02
CA VAL A 79 9.53 1.41 -9.98
C VAL A 79 9.50 2.92 -9.78
N SER A 80 8.56 3.61 -10.42
CA SER A 80 8.35 5.05 -10.23
C SER A 80 7.27 5.28 -9.16
N VAL A 81 7.63 6.03 -8.11
CA VAL A 81 6.71 6.43 -7.03
C VAL A 81 6.44 7.92 -7.16
N GLU A 82 5.19 8.29 -7.33
CA GLU A 82 4.76 9.66 -7.63
C GLU A 82 3.99 10.27 -6.46
N PHE A 83 4.49 11.39 -5.99
CA PHE A 83 3.95 12.21 -4.90
C PHE A 83 3.16 13.38 -5.47
N PHE A 84 2.09 13.79 -4.78
CA PHE A 84 1.18 14.84 -5.22
C PHE A 84 1.22 16.06 -4.32
N LYS A 85 1.10 17.23 -4.93
CA LYS A 85 1.04 18.52 -4.25
C LYS A 85 -0.35 19.13 -4.39
N TYR A 86 -0.88 19.66 -3.30
CA TYR A 86 -2.22 20.24 -3.27
C TYR A 86 -2.19 21.72 -2.86
N ASN A 87 -3.03 22.51 -3.48
CA ASN A 87 -3.32 23.87 -3.08
C ASN A 87 -4.64 23.91 -2.30
N ASN A 88 -4.65 24.58 -1.16
CA ASN A 88 -5.84 24.74 -0.29
C ASN A 88 -6.55 23.42 0.05
N TYR A 89 -5.81 22.30 0.14
CA TYR A 89 -6.35 20.98 0.45
C TYR A 89 -7.47 20.51 -0.48
N SER A 90 -7.49 20.96 -1.73
CA SER A 90 -8.56 20.65 -2.69
C SER A 90 -8.08 20.43 -4.11
N HIS A 91 -7.10 21.19 -4.54
CA HIS A 91 -6.65 21.16 -5.93
C HIS A 91 -5.26 20.53 -6.02
N CYS A 92 -5.15 19.42 -6.74
CA CYS A 92 -3.85 18.90 -7.12
C CYS A 92 -3.20 19.87 -8.12
N ILE A 93 -2.06 20.45 -7.74
CA ILE A 93 -1.34 21.46 -8.54
C ILE A 93 -0.10 20.88 -9.21
N GLY A 94 0.22 19.63 -8.97
CA GLY A 94 1.37 18.97 -9.59
C GLY A 94 1.77 17.72 -8.84
N SER A 95 2.73 17.01 -9.42
CA SER A 95 3.34 15.83 -8.86
C SER A 95 4.84 15.81 -9.16
N PHE A 96 5.58 15.01 -8.43
CA PHE A 96 6.96 14.65 -8.73
C PHE A 96 7.15 13.16 -8.49
N ALA A 97 8.04 12.55 -9.25
CA ALA A 97 8.31 11.12 -9.17
C ALA A 97 9.71 10.85 -8.64
N VAL A 98 9.83 9.78 -7.87
CA VAL A 98 11.08 9.24 -7.33
C VAL A 98 11.19 7.78 -7.74
N GLU A 99 12.38 7.34 -8.13
CA GLU A 99 12.66 5.93 -8.37
C GLU A 99 12.71 5.15 -7.06
N ALA A 100 12.23 3.91 -7.10
CA ALA A 100 12.27 2.99 -5.97
C ALA A 100 12.75 1.61 -6.39
N ASP A 101 13.42 0.93 -5.46
CA ASP A 101 13.77 -0.48 -5.56
C ASP A 101 12.69 -1.33 -4.90
N ILE A 102 12.37 -2.47 -5.50
CA ILE A 102 11.56 -3.52 -4.85
C ILE A 102 12.51 -4.24 -3.89
N VAL A 103 12.25 -4.16 -2.58
CA VAL A 103 13.13 -4.73 -1.56
C VAL A 103 12.57 -5.99 -0.92
N ALA A 104 11.25 -6.19 -0.98
CA ALA A 104 10.59 -7.43 -0.61
C ALA A 104 9.25 -7.55 -1.35
N TYR A 105 8.78 -8.77 -1.56
CA TYR A 105 7.45 -9.02 -2.13
C TYR A 105 7.00 -10.46 -1.81
N SER A 106 5.69 -10.68 -1.84
CA SER A 106 5.12 -12.02 -1.73
C SER A 106 5.20 -12.77 -3.06
N GLU A 107 5.17 -14.09 -3.02
CA GLU A 107 5.02 -14.89 -4.24
C GLU A 107 3.66 -14.64 -4.88
N TYR A 108 3.63 -14.55 -6.22
CA TYR A 108 2.41 -14.25 -6.99
C TYR A 108 1.34 -15.33 -6.83
N GLU A 109 1.73 -16.59 -6.85
CA GLU A 109 0.83 -17.75 -6.75
C GLU A 109 0.26 -17.97 -5.33
N GLY A 110 0.83 -17.31 -4.33
CA GLY A 110 0.46 -17.50 -2.91
C GLY A 110 -0.73 -16.65 -2.43
N GLY A 111 -1.33 -15.80 -3.26
CA GLY A 111 -2.49 -14.97 -2.87
C GLY A 111 -2.21 -13.89 -1.83
N GLN A 112 -0.96 -13.65 -1.45
CA GLN A 112 -0.60 -12.63 -0.44
C GLN A 112 -0.64 -11.21 -1.01
N ASP A 113 -0.24 -11.04 -2.27
CA ASP A 113 -0.33 -9.82 -3.08
C ASP A 113 0.26 -8.55 -2.41
N TRP A 114 1.49 -8.64 -1.94
CA TRP A 114 2.18 -7.58 -1.23
C TRP A 114 3.57 -7.30 -1.82
N ALA A 115 3.99 -6.04 -1.80
CA ALA A 115 5.35 -5.64 -2.12
C ALA A 115 5.78 -4.43 -1.28
N LEU A 116 7.07 -4.36 -0.97
CA LEU A 116 7.71 -3.27 -0.26
C LEU A 116 8.73 -2.60 -1.18
N LEU A 117 8.62 -1.29 -1.30
CA LEU A 117 9.50 -0.45 -2.09
C LEU A 117 10.36 0.41 -1.16
N ARG A 118 11.63 0.60 -1.51
CA ARG A 118 12.51 1.59 -0.89
C ARG A 118 12.85 2.68 -1.90
N LEU A 119 12.59 3.93 -1.57
CA LEU A 119 12.97 5.05 -2.43
C LEU A 119 14.49 5.15 -2.57
N ARG A 120 14.96 5.46 -3.77
CA ARG A 120 16.37 5.68 -4.05
C ARG A 120 16.85 7.05 -3.61
N ASP A 121 15.94 8.02 -3.52
CA ASP A 121 16.24 9.33 -2.98
C ASP A 121 16.53 9.22 -1.48
N LYS A 122 17.67 9.74 -1.08
CA LYS A 122 18.18 9.72 0.29
C LYS A 122 17.87 11.01 1.05
N GLU A 123 17.18 11.94 0.39
CA GLU A 123 16.66 13.15 1.02
C GLU A 123 15.23 12.92 1.53
N ASN A 124 14.75 13.82 2.36
CA ASN A 124 13.38 13.77 2.82
C ASN A 124 12.42 14.18 1.68
N VAL A 125 11.77 13.21 1.06
CA VAL A 125 10.79 13.42 -0.01
C VAL A 125 9.36 13.60 0.51
N SER A 126 9.08 13.18 1.75
CA SER A 126 7.77 13.33 2.37
C SER A 126 7.88 13.43 3.88
N ASP A 127 7.26 14.48 4.44
CA ASP A 127 7.07 14.62 5.89
C ASP A 127 5.86 13.82 6.41
N TYR A 128 5.12 13.18 5.50
CA TYR A 128 3.87 12.50 5.80
C TYR A 128 4.01 11.00 5.61
N ILE A 129 3.81 10.28 6.68
CA ILE A 129 3.75 8.82 6.76
C ILE A 129 2.39 8.40 7.29
N ALA A 130 1.90 7.25 6.85
CA ALA A 130 0.67 6.69 7.39
C ALA A 130 0.83 6.35 8.88
N ASN A 131 -0.15 6.71 9.69
CA ASN A 131 -0.19 6.27 11.08
C ASN A 131 -0.55 4.78 11.10
N LEU A 132 0.38 3.95 11.52
CA LEU A 132 0.20 2.50 11.52
C LEU A 132 -0.73 2.08 12.66
N PHE A 133 -1.71 1.23 12.37
CA PHE A 133 -2.63 0.70 13.36
C PHE A 133 -1.89 -0.27 14.30
N PRO A 134 -1.96 -0.10 15.63
CA PRO A 134 -1.27 -0.98 16.58
C PRO A 134 -1.80 -2.41 16.52
N LEU A 135 -0.90 -3.40 16.37
CA LEU A 135 -1.27 -4.81 16.28
C LEU A 135 -2.07 -5.30 17.50
N ASN A 136 -1.74 -4.79 18.69
CA ASN A 136 -2.41 -5.16 19.95
C ASN A 136 -3.89 -4.73 19.98
N ASP A 137 -4.31 -3.83 19.10
CA ASP A 137 -5.68 -3.33 19.04
C ASP A 137 -6.51 -4.00 17.93
N ILE A 138 -5.96 -5.03 17.25
CA ILE A 138 -6.61 -5.66 16.08
C ILE A 138 -8.02 -6.15 16.37
N GLU A 139 -8.24 -6.67 17.58
CA GLU A 139 -9.55 -7.14 18.04
C GLU A 139 -10.58 -6.00 18.25
N SER A 140 -10.12 -4.73 18.19
CA SER A 140 -11.02 -3.56 18.25
C SER A 140 -11.61 -3.19 16.88
N VAL A 141 -11.24 -3.89 15.83
CA VAL A 141 -11.77 -3.66 14.48
C VAL A 141 -13.00 -4.54 14.27
N HIS A 142 -14.13 -3.93 13.89
CA HIS A 142 -15.39 -4.63 13.77
C HIS A 142 -16.10 -4.31 12.45
N ILE A 143 -17.06 -5.17 12.08
CA ILE A 143 -18.05 -4.86 11.06
C ILE A 143 -18.82 -3.61 11.49
N PHE A 144 -19.14 -2.73 10.53
CA PHE A 144 -19.69 -1.37 10.69
C PHE A 144 -18.68 -0.31 11.09
N ASP A 145 -17.42 -0.64 11.36
CA ASP A 145 -16.41 0.41 11.51
C ASP A 145 -16.30 1.23 10.23
N LYS A 146 -16.33 2.54 10.40
CA LYS A 146 -16.19 3.49 9.31
C LYS A 146 -14.77 3.50 8.80
N VAL A 147 -14.61 3.36 7.48
CA VAL A 147 -13.31 3.33 6.81
C VAL A 147 -13.26 4.29 5.62
N PHE A 148 -12.03 4.66 5.25
CA PHE A 148 -11.73 5.44 4.06
C PHE A 148 -10.75 4.64 3.21
N ALA A 149 -11.11 4.42 1.94
CA ALA A 149 -10.18 3.90 0.95
C ALA A 149 -9.57 5.08 0.19
N VAL A 150 -8.23 5.13 0.11
CA VAL A 150 -7.49 6.19 -0.57
C VAL A 150 -6.50 5.57 -1.55
N GLY A 151 -6.55 6.00 -2.79
CA GLY A 151 -5.68 5.50 -3.85
C GLY A 151 -5.78 6.27 -5.14
N ALA A 152 -4.85 6.00 -6.06
CA ALA A 152 -4.74 6.63 -7.38
C ALA A 152 -5.66 5.96 -8.41
N SER A 153 -6.96 5.96 -8.14
CA SER A 153 -7.99 5.32 -8.96
C SER A 153 -7.88 5.74 -10.42
N LEU A 154 -7.84 4.77 -11.33
CA LEU A 154 -7.71 4.99 -12.80
C LEU A 154 -6.54 5.91 -13.19
N GLY A 155 -5.48 5.95 -12.37
CA GLY A 155 -4.31 6.78 -12.62
C GLY A 155 -4.49 8.28 -12.28
N HIS A 156 -5.61 8.66 -11.66
CA HIS A 156 -5.80 10.01 -11.11
C HIS A 156 -4.87 10.27 -9.90
N PRO A 157 -4.68 11.52 -9.48
CA PRO A 157 -4.22 11.82 -8.13
C PRO A 157 -5.08 11.09 -7.10
N PRO A 158 -4.58 10.80 -5.89
CA PRO A 158 -5.32 10.07 -4.88
C PRO A 158 -6.76 10.56 -4.70
N ILE A 159 -7.68 9.61 -4.69
CA ILE A 159 -9.11 9.81 -4.46
C ILE A 159 -9.46 9.11 -3.15
N ALA A 160 -10.22 9.77 -2.28
CA ALA A 160 -10.73 9.17 -1.05
C ALA A 160 -12.21 8.85 -1.18
N THR A 161 -12.58 7.65 -0.82
CA THR A 161 -13.98 7.20 -0.69
C THR A 161 -14.23 6.75 0.74
N GLU A 162 -15.49 6.81 1.17
CA GLU A 162 -15.92 6.48 2.52
C GLU A 162 -16.89 5.31 2.50
N GLY A 163 -16.76 4.41 3.45
CA GLY A 163 -17.65 3.27 3.64
C GLY A 163 -17.47 2.64 5.02
N HIS A 164 -17.79 1.37 5.12
CA HIS A 164 -17.70 0.59 6.36
C HIS A 164 -17.08 -0.78 6.07
N ILE A 165 -16.42 -1.37 7.05
CA ILE A 165 -16.11 -2.79 7.02
C ILE A 165 -17.44 -3.56 7.00
N CYS A 166 -17.64 -4.43 6.03
CA CYS A 166 -18.88 -5.16 5.88
C CYS A 166 -18.73 -6.68 6.00
N PHE A 167 -17.51 -7.20 5.86
CA PHE A 167 -17.21 -8.61 6.04
C PHE A 167 -15.73 -8.82 6.39
N MET A 168 -15.40 -9.78 7.26
CA MET A 168 -14.04 -9.98 7.76
C MET A 168 -13.52 -11.41 7.63
N ASP A 169 -14.38 -12.35 7.25
CA ASP A 169 -14.04 -13.78 7.23
C ASP A 169 -13.92 -14.37 5.82
N ASP A 170 -13.78 -13.51 4.80
CA ASP A 170 -13.60 -14.01 3.45
C ASP A 170 -12.17 -14.54 3.26
N GLU A 171 -12.06 -15.72 2.67
CA GLU A 171 -10.82 -16.40 2.42
C GLU A 171 -10.60 -16.55 0.91
N ILE A 172 -9.54 -15.92 0.40
CA ILE A 172 -9.15 -15.98 -1.01
C ILE A 172 -7.75 -16.56 -1.06
N ASP A 173 -7.57 -17.67 -1.78
CA ASP A 173 -6.28 -18.36 -1.93
C ASP A 173 -5.64 -18.69 -0.56
N HIS A 174 -6.45 -19.14 0.42
CA HIS A 174 -6.06 -19.47 1.79
C HIS A 174 -5.66 -18.27 2.68
N TYR A 175 -5.92 -17.05 2.25
CA TYR A 175 -5.65 -15.84 3.02
C TYR A 175 -6.92 -15.08 3.34
N LYS A 176 -7.05 -14.64 4.60
CA LYS A 176 -8.17 -13.79 5.02
C LYS A 176 -8.04 -12.39 4.45
N TYR A 177 -9.13 -11.91 3.89
CA TYR A 177 -9.33 -10.55 3.43
C TYR A 177 -10.49 -9.92 4.18
N TRP A 178 -10.40 -8.63 4.39
CA TRP A 178 -11.54 -7.86 4.87
C TRP A 178 -12.20 -7.14 3.69
N MET A 179 -13.51 -7.06 3.71
CA MET A 179 -14.29 -6.36 2.69
C MET A 179 -14.82 -5.05 3.23
N SER A 180 -14.82 -4.03 2.41
CA SER A 180 -15.42 -2.73 2.74
C SER A 180 -16.37 -2.25 1.64
N THR A 181 -17.33 -1.42 2.05
CA THR A 181 -18.24 -0.72 1.14
C THR A 181 -17.67 0.62 0.64
N ALA A 182 -16.48 1.02 1.10
CA ALA A 182 -15.77 2.14 0.52
C ALA A 182 -15.45 1.81 -0.95
N GLN A 183 -15.91 2.66 -1.85
CA GLN A 183 -15.77 2.39 -3.28
C GLN A 183 -14.29 2.30 -3.68
N THR A 184 -13.93 1.18 -4.29
CA THR A 184 -12.60 0.93 -4.86
C THR A 184 -12.73 0.49 -6.30
N ILE A 185 -11.74 0.83 -7.13
CA ILE A 185 -11.69 0.46 -8.54
C ILE A 185 -10.22 0.27 -8.93
N PHE A 186 -9.98 -0.13 -10.18
CA PHE A 186 -8.62 -0.25 -10.74
C PHE A 186 -7.76 0.97 -10.45
N GLY A 187 -6.55 0.74 -9.96
CA GLY A 187 -5.64 1.78 -9.49
C GLY A 187 -5.65 2.03 -7.97
N ASN A 188 -6.68 1.61 -7.23
CA ASN A 188 -6.67 1.64 -5.76
C ASN A 188 -5.73 0.61 -5.15
N SER A 189 -5.40 -0.46 -5.88
CA SER A 189 -4.47 -1.51 -5.45
C SER A 189 -3.17 -0.92 -4.92
N GLY A 190 -2.74 -1.35 -3.74
CA GLY A 190 -1.54 -0.84 -3.06
C GLY A 190 -1.74 0.45 -2.26
N GLY A 191 -2.89 1.10 -2.37
CA GLY A 191 -3.25 2.27 -1.59
C GLY A 191 -3.53 1.94 -0.12
N ALA A 192 -4.37 2.74 0.51
CA ALA A 192 -4.61 2.65 1.93
C ALA A 192 -6.10 2.49 2.26
N CYS A 193 -6.37 1.67 3.27
CA CYS A 193 -7.62 1.68 4.01
C CYS A 193 -7.35 2.26 5.40
N TYR A 194 -8.06 3.35 5.77
CA TYR A 194 -7.88 4.05 7.03
C TYR A 194 -9.14 3.96 7.90
N ARG A 195 -8.93 3.88 9.22
CA ARG A 195 -9.95 3.96 10.25
C ARG A 195 -9.64 5.11 11.20
N TRP A 196 -10.68 5.80 11.69
CA TRP A 196 -10.51 6.78 12.76
C TRP A 196 -10.33 6.10 14.10
N SER A 197 -9.28 6.48 14.84
CA SER A 197 -9.05 6.06 16.23
C SER A 197 -9.55 7.15 17.19
N PRO A 198 -10.63 6.93 17.94
CA PRO A 198 -11.14 7.91 18.89
C PRO A 198 -10.18 8.16 20.06
N SER A 199 -9.45 7.14 20.51
CA SER A 199 -8.51 7.21 21.63
C SER A 199 -7.25 7.99 21.27
N ARG A 200 -6.69 7.76 20.08
CA ARG A 200 -5.47 8.42 19.60
C ARG A 200 -5.76 9.68 18.79
N LYS A 201 -7.04 9.92 18.41
CA LYS A 201 -7.52 11.06 17.61
C LYS A 201 -6.78 11.21 16.28
N THR A 202 -6.56 10.10 15.60
CA THR A 202 -5.85 10.03 14.32
C THR A 202 -6.53 9.03 13.38
N TYR A 203 -6.32 9.21 12.07
CA TYR A 203 -6.67 8.19 11.07
C TYR A 203 -5.52 7.21 10.98
N GLU A 204 -5.81 5.94 11.14
CA GLU A 204 -4.84 4.87 11.18
C GLU A 204 -5.00 3.93 10.01
N TRP A 205 -3.89 3.55 9.42
CA TRP A 205 -3.83 2.61 8.32
C TRP A 205 -4.08 1.19 8.83
N ILE A 206 -5.18 0.58 8.36
CA ILE A 206 -5.64 -0.75 8.78
C ILE A 206 -5.51 -1.81 7.68
N GLY A 207 -5.06 -1.44 6.49
CA GLY A 207 -4.84 -2.41 5.42
C GLY A 207 -4.66 -1.79 4.04
N VAL A 208 -4.46 -2.68 3.06
CA VAL A 208 -4.14 -2.36 1.67
C VAL A 208 -5.22 -2.87 0.73
N PRO A 209 -5.95 -1.99 0.00
CA PRO A 209 -6.84 -2.42 -1.07
C PRO A 209 -6.08 -3.27 -2.10
N SER A 210 -6.64 -4.41 -2.45
CA SER A 210 -5.98 -5.38 -3.33
C SER A 210 -6.90 -5.88 -4.44
N ARG A 211 -8.14 -6.22 -4.12
CA ARG A 211 -9.07 -6.87 -5.05
C ARG A 211 -10.44 -6.21 -5.00
N ILE A 212 -11.21 -6.38 -6.08
CA ILE A 212 -12.62 -6.00 -6.16
C ILE A 212 -13.44 -7.21 -6.54
N SER A 213 -14.69 -7.26 -6.08
CA SER A 213 -15.64 -8.26 -6.55
C SER A 213 -15.99 -8.00 -8.01
N VAL A 214 -16.09 -9.06 -8.80
CA VAL A 214 -16.53 -8.98 -10.17
C VAL A 214 -17.69 -9.94 -10.41
N GLN A 215 -18.68 -9.50 -11.18
CA GLN A 215 -19.79 -10.35 -11.61
C GLN A 215 -19.61 -10.69 -13.08
N PRO A 216 -19.51 -11.99 -13.43
CA PRO A 216 -19.48 -12.39 -14.83
C PRO A 216 -20.76 -11.99 -15.56
N MET A 217 -20.65 -11.38 -16.73
CA MET A 217 -21.75 -10.94 -17.59
C MET A 217 -21.53 -11.45 -19.01
N GLY A 218 -21.82 -12.72 -19.27
CA GLY A 218 -21.56 -13.35 -20.57
C GLY A 218 -20.06 -13.36 -20.92
N PHE A 219 -19.64 -12.55 -21.90
CA PHE A 219 -18.24 -12.41 -22.31
C PHE A 219 -17.49 -11.27 -21.62
N SER A 220 -18.13 -10.55 -20.67
CA SER A 220 -17.56 -9.46 -19.89
C SER A 220 -17.68 -9.73 -18.39
N ALA A 221 -17.14 -8.84 -17.58
CA ALA A 221 -17.32 -8.85 -16.14
C ALA A 221 -17.49 -7.42 -15.62
N ASP A 222 -18.49 -7.21 -14.77
CA ASP A 222 -18.74 -5.93 -14.14
C ASP A 222 -18.03 -5.86 -12.78
N ALA A 223 -17.32 -4.78 -12.56
CA ALA A 223 -16.66 -4.49 -11.27
C ALA A 223 -17.68 -3.97 -10.26
N ILE A 224 -17.79 -4.64 -9.11
CA ILE A 224 -18.66 -4.23 -8.01
C ILE A 224 -17.83 -3.34 -7.07
N THR A 225 -17.79 -2.05 -7.34
CA THR A 225 -16.85 -1.11 -6.72
C THR A 225 -17.08 -0.89 -5.21
N HIS A 226 -18.26 -1.23 -4.69
CA HIS A 226 -18.61 -1.14 -3.27
C HIS A 226 -18.47 -2.48 -2.51
N MET A 227 -17.74 -3.43 -3.10
CA MET A 227 -17.35 -4.71 -2.51
C MET A 227 -15.85 -4.92 -2.75
N GLY A 228 -15.06 -4.01 -2.18
CA GLY A 228 -13.61 -4.03 -2.31
C GLY A 228 -12.95 -4.80 -1.17
N TYR A 229 -12.01 -5.67 -1.52
CA TYR A 229 -11.20 -6.42 -0.57
C TYR A 229 -9.90 -5.70 -0.26
N PHE A 230 -9.51 -5.72 0.99
CA PHE A 230 -8.22 -5.24 1.41
C PHE A 230 -7.49 -6.26 2.31
N ILE A 231 -6.17 -6.25 2.19
CA ILE A 231 -5.27 -7.05 3.02
C ILE A 231 -5.24 -6.39 4.39
N PRO A 232 -5.68 -7.06 5.48
CA PRO A 232 -5.67 -6.44 6.80
C PRO A 232 -4.26 -6.25 7.35
N ILE A 233 -4.10 -5.27 8.23
CA ILE A 233 -2.80 -4.81 8.74
C ILE A 233 -1.98 -5.89 9.44
N ASN A 234 -2.63 -6.81 10.15
CA ASN A 234 -1.94 -7.92 10.82
C ASN A 234 -1.22 -8.84 9.82
N ARG A 235 -1.79 -9.05 8.62
CA ARG A 235 -1.11 -9.79 7.56
C ARG A 235 0.10 -9.02 7.02
N ILE A 236 -0.03 -7.70 6.89
CA ILE A 236 1.10 -6.86 6.45
C ILE A 236 2.24 -6.94 7.46
N TYR A 237 1.96 -6.89 8.76
CA TYR A 237 3.00 -7.02 9.79
C TYR A 237 3.68 -8.39 9.75
N ASN A 238 2.92 -9.48 9.57
CA ASN A 238 3.52 -10.80 9.40
C ASN A 238 4.48 -10.85 8.20
N LEU A 239 4.11 -10.22 7.07
CA LEU A 239 4.97 -10.15 5.89
C LEU A 239 6.22 -9.28 6.11
N LEU A 240 6.11 -8.21 6.88
CA LEU A 240 7.25 -7.40 7.30
C LEU A 240 8.19 -8.21 8.21
N ASP A 241 7.64 -8.99 9.14
CA ASP A 241 8.41 -9.86 10.04
C ASP A 241 9.16 -10.96 9.28
N GLU A 242 8.49 -11.63 8.36
CA GLU A 242 9.07 -12.68 7.52
C GLU A 242 10.23 -12.19 6.64
N ASN A 243 10.24 -10.87 6.34
CA ASN A 243 11.24 -10.23 5.50
C ASN A 243 12.24 -9.33 6.26
N HIS A 244 12.23 -9.35 7.60
CA HIS A 244 13.13 -8.56 8.46
C HIS A 244 12.94 -7.03 8.34
N TYR A 245 11.70 -6.57 8.24
CA TYR A 245 11.32 -5.16 8.20
C TYR A 245 10.49 -4.71 9.41
N GLN A 246 10.66 -5.35 10.57
CA GLN A 246 9.96 -5.05 11.82
C GLN A 246 10.13 -3.59 12.26
N PHE A 247 11.30 -3.00 12.00
CA PHE A 247 11.59 -1.62 12.34
C PHE A 247 10.61 -0.59 11.74
N ILE A 248 9.83 -0.98 10.71
CA ILE A 248 8.81 -0.12 10.09
C ILE A 248 7.70 0.20 11.09
N TYR A 249 7.26 -0.78 11.89
CA TYR A 249 6.13 -0.62 12.81
C TYR A 249 6.50 -0.78 14.29
N ASP A 250 7.66 -1.36 14.60
CA ASP A 250 8.15 -1.57 15.95
C ASP A 250 9.50 -0.85 16.16
N ASN A 251 9.48 0.21 16.96
CA ASN A 251 10.67 1.02 17.23
C ASN A 251 11.72 0.31 18.14
N THR A 252 11.47 -0.92 18.60
CA THR A 252 12.46 -1.71 19.33
C THR A 252 13.48 -2.37 18.39
N TYR A 253 13.16 -2.45 17.11
CA TYR A 253 14.06 -2.91 16.04
C TYR A 253 14.72 -1.72 15.34
N SER A 254 15.93 -1.92 14.85
CA SER A 254 16.65 -0.96 14.01
C SER A 254 16.65 -1.39 12.54
N ILE A 255 17.04 -0.49 11.65
CA ILE A 255 17.19 -0.80 10.22
C ILE A 255 18.34 -1.76 9.94
N GLU A 256 19.21 -2.01 10.92
CA GLU A 256 20.34 -2.95 10.85
C GLU A 256 19.96 -4.34 11.37
N ASP A 257 18.85 -4.50 12.08
CA ASP A 257 18.38 -5.78 12.60
C ASP A 257 17.74 -6.63 11.48
#